data_ee3cec40ec2af8eb76b6973f066ea29e
#
_entry.id   ee3cec40ec2af8eb76b6973f066ea29e
#
_cell.length_a   1.000
_cell.length_b   1.000
_cell.length_c   1.000
_cell.angle_alpha   90.00
_cell.angle_beta   90.00
_cell.angle_gamma   90.00
#
_symmetry.space_group_name_H-M   'P 1'
#
loop_
_entity.id
_entity.type
_entity.pdbx_description
1 polymer ?
#
loop_
_entity_poly.entity_id
_entity_poly.type
_entity_poly.pdbx_seq_one_letter_code
_entity_poly.pdbx_strand_id
1 'polypeptide(L)'
;MVHGERRHFKKSMLYCSQIRIRKKRRKERTGTVNCMIASIIICIIAELIGPLQFKVMGIDVKILTMIWVIIMGILLSPTLLGKVIPPLKKFISKAEIKRAPFLLSLTLYPLGIMFGINAGPKVGIVLQAGPALLFQEAGNMMTMLIALPLGLLLGLGRSAVGGTFSLCRDTALGIIGDEYGLESREGMGTLGTYISGSVFGTLFYSFLAPVGLAIGFHPYALAMASGMGSASMMNAATAALTNAAAPMYAEQILAYSATSGLLTAVTGVYVEMFLALPLANWYYNRVNPGIEK
;
A
#
# COMPACT_ATOMS: atom_id res chain seq x y z
N MET A 1 -28.87 -45.43 32.27
CA MET A 1 -29.00 -45.18 30.83
C MET A 1 -28.66 -43.74 30.40
N VAL A 2 -28.92 -42.71 31.16
CA VAL A 2 -28.73 -41.28 30.78
C VAL A 2 -27.26 -40.84 30.59
N HIS A 3 -26.28 -41.52 31.15
CA HIS A 3 -24.86 -41.14 31.07
C HIS A 3 -24.17 -41.55 29.75
N GLY A 4 -24.64 -42.60 29.07
CA GLY A 4 -24.12 -43.06 27.79
C GLY A 4 -24.49 -42.16 26.60
N GLU A 5 -25.73 -41.68 26.58
CA GLU A 5 -26.23 -40.80 25.51
C GLU A 5 -25.55 -39.43 25.48
N ARG A 6 -25.29 -38.85 26.67
CA ARG A 6 -24.55 -37.57 26.74
C ARG A 6 -23.12 -37.64 26.20
N ARG A 7 -22.45 -38.81 26.41
CA ARG A 7 -21.09 -38.99 25.85
C ARG A 7 -21.10 -39.17 24.34
N HIS A 8 -22.10 -39.86 23.79
CA HIS A 8 -22.26 -40.01 22.34
C HIS A 8 -22.59 -38.69 21.66
N PHE A 9 -23.47 -37.91 22.22
CA PHE A 9 -23.85 -36.60 21.73
C PHE A 9 -22.67 -35.59 21.73
N LYS A 10 -21.85 -35.60 22.81
CA LYS A 10 -20.65 -34.76 22.92
C LYS A 10 -19.56 -35.15 21.90
N LYS A 11 -19.38 -36.45 21.63
CA LYS A 11 -18.47 -36.95 20.59
C LYS A 11 -18.95 -36.58 19.18
N SER A 12 -20.22 -36.68 18.90
CA SER A 12 -20.80 -36.32 17.59
C SER A 12 -20.71 -34.81 17.33
N MET A 13 -20.93 -33.97 18.33
CA MET A 13 -20.74 -32.52 18.23
C MET A 13 -19.26 -32.13 17.98
N LEU A 14 -18.32 -32.77 18.67
CA LEU A 14 -16.89 -32.57 18.47
C LEU A 14 -16.46 -33.02 17.05
N TYR A 15 -16.99 -34.15 16.59
CA TYR A 15 -16.70 -34.63 15.23
C TYR A 15 -17.27 -33.69 14.14
N CYS A 16 -18.51 -33.22 14.27
CA CYS A 16 -19.10 -32.22 13.39
C CYS A 16 -18.33 -30.91 13.41
N SER A 17 -17.87 -30.44 14.57
CA SER A 17 -17.05 -29.23 14.69
C SER A 17 -15.71 -29.38 13.98
N GLN A 18 -15.04 -30.55 14.14
CA GLN A 18 -13.79 -30.85 13.44
C GLN A 18 -13.92 -30.93 11.92
N ILE A 19 -15.02 -31.52 11.42
CA ILE A 19 -15.31 -31.57 9.98
C ILE A 19 -15.54 -30.16 9.45
N ARG A 20 -16.28 -29.31 10.18
CA ARG A 20 -16.53 -27.91 9.81
C ARG A 20 -15.23 -27.10 9.76
N ILE A 21 -14.34 -27.30 10.75
CA ILE A 21 -13.02 -26.64 10.80
C ILE A 21 -12.14 -27.12 9.63
N ARG A 22 -12.11 -28.44 9.33
CA ARG A 22 -11.35 -28.96 8.19
C ARG A 22 -11.87 -28.45 6.84
N LYS A 23 -13.19 -28.39 6.65
CA LYS A 23 -13.81 -27.82 5.44
C LYS A 23 -13.49 -26.32 5.31
N LYS A 24 -13.54 -25.58 6.42
CA LYS A 24 -13.19 -24.16 6.44
C LYS A 24 -11.71 -23.96 6.07
N ARG A 25 -10.79 -24.68 6.71
CA ARG A 25 -9.34 -24.63 6.40
C ARG A 25 -9.04 -25.00 4.93
N ARG A 26 -9.70 -26.03 4.39
CA ARG A 26 -9.52 -26.44 2.99
C ARG A 26 -9.99 -25.34 2.03
N LYS A 27 -11.15 -24.73 2.28
CA LYS A 27 -11.68 -23.62 1.48
C LYS A 27 -10.78 -22.38 1.57
N GLU A 28 -10.24 -22.09 2.74
CA GLU A 28 -9.29 -21.02 2.96
C GLU A 28 -7.98 -21.23 2.18
N ARG A 29 -7.46 -22.45 2.18
CA ARG A 29 -6.24 -22.82 1.46
C ARG A 29 -6.41 -22.71 -0.07
N THR A 30 -7.54 -23.16 -0.59
CA THR A 30 -7.88 -23.03 -2.02
C THR A 30 -7.99 -21.56 -2.42
N GLY A 31 -8.63 -20.73 -1.60
CA GLY A 31 -8.75 -19.28 -1.85
C GLY A 31 -7.39 -18.58 -1.95
N THR A 32 -6.44 -18.92 -1.07
CA THR A 32 -5.08 -18.34 -1.12
C THR A 32 -4.36 -18.70 -2.42
N VAL A 33 -4.44 -19.97 -2.83
CA VAL A 33 -3.78 -20.45 -4.06
C VAL A 33 -4.38 -19.79 -5.31
N ASN A 34 -5.70 -19.70 -5.41
CA ASN A 34 -6.36 -19.03 -6.55
C ASN A 34 -5.97 -17.56 -6.64
N CYS A 35 -5.91 -16.86 -5.50
CA CYS A 35 -5.49 -15.46 -5.46
C CYS A 35 -4.02 -15.30 -5.92
N MET A 36 -3.12 -16.18 -5.47
CA MET A 36 -1.73 -16.20 -5.94
C MET A 36 -1.61 -16.44 -7.44
N ILE A 37 -2.33 -17.44 -7.96
CA ILE A 37 -2.31 -17.75 -9.39
C ILE A 37 -2.84 -16.55 -10.20
N ALA A 38 -3.97 -15.96 -9.77
CA ALA A 38 -4.51 -14.78 -10.43
C ALA A 38 -3.51 -13.61 -10.42
N SER A 39 -2.86 -13.35 -9.29
CA SER A 39 -1.85 -12.29 -9.18
C SER A 39 -0.66 -12.53 -10.11
N ILE A 40 -0.14 -13.76 -10.17
CA ILE A 40 0.96 -14.12 -11.07
C ILE A 40 0.58 -13.93 -12.54
N ILE A 41 -0.60 -14.40 -12.95
CA ILE A 41 -1.09 -14.25 -14.32
C ILE A 41 -1.21 -12.77 -14.68
N ILE A 42 -1.81 -11.95 -13.80
CA ILE A 42 -1.96 -10.51 -14.00
C ILE A 42 -0.59 -9.85 -14.14
N CYS A 43 0.37 -10.19 -13.29
CA CYS A 43 1.73 -9.64 -13.36
C CYS A 43 2.42 -10.01 -14.68
N ILE A 44 2.32 -11.27 -15.13
CA ILE A 44 2.89 -11.70 -16.41
C ILE A 44 2.26 -10.91 -17.57
N ILE A 45 0.95 -10.76 -17.60
CA ILE A 45 0.28 -10.00 -18.67
C ILE A 45 0.69 -8.53 -18.62
N ALA A 46 0.77 -7.93 -17.44
CA ALA A 46 1.21 -6.54 -17.27
C ALA A 46 2.64 -6.31 -17.78
N GLU A 47 3.55 -7.21 -17.46
CA GLU A 47 4.95 -7.15 -17.94
C GLU A 47 5.04 -7.35 -19.47
N LEU A 48 4.18 -8.19 -20.05
CA LEU A 48 4.12 -8.35 -21.51
C LEU A 48 3.61 -7.10 -22.23
N ILE A 49 2.68 -6.35 -21.61
CA ILE A 49 2.22 -5.06 -22.14
C ILE A 49 3.32 -3.99 -21.99
N GLY A 50 4.07 -4.05 -20.90
CA GLY A 50 5.15 -3.13 -20.60
C GLY A 50 4.72 -1.74 -20.14
N PRO A 51 5.67 -0.85 -19.86
CA PRO A 51 5.40 0.52 -19.45
C PRO A 51 4.97 1.39 -20.64
N LEU A 52 3.99 2.25 -20.43
CA LEU A 52 3.64 3.29 -21.40
C LEU A 52 4.56 4.49 -21.23
N GLN A 53 5.10 4.98 -22.35
CA GLN A 53 5.90 6.18 -22.40
C GLN A 53 5.28 7.16 -23.40
N PHE A 54 5.04 8.39 -22.97
CA PHE A 54 4.54 9.44 -23.82
C PHE A 54 5.07 10.80 -23.34
N LYS A 55 5.10 11.77 -24.26
CA LYS A 55 5.53 13.12 -23.96
C LYS A 55 4.32 14.02 -23.75
N VAL A 56 4.27 14.70 -22.61
CA VAL A 56 3.27 15.71 -22.30
C VAL A 56 4.00 17.04 -22.11
N MET A 57 3.70 18.02 -22.94
CA MET A 57 4.30 19.36 -22.86
C MET A 57 5.85 19.36 -22.83
N GLY A 58 6.48 18.39 -23.53
CA GLY A 58 7.95 18.24 -23.55
C GLY A 58 8.56 17.44 -22.40
N ILE A 59 7.75 16.98 -21.45
CA ILE A 59 8.16 16.15 -20.32
C ILE A 59 7.88 14.69 -20.65
N ASP A 60 8.89 13.81 -20.49
CA ASP A 60 8.74 12.38 -20.66
C ASP A 60 8.00 11.78 -19.46
N VAL A 61 6.77 11.34 -19.68
CA VAL A 61 5.94 10.66 -18.66
C VAL A 61 6.01 9.15 -18.91
N LYS A 62 6.47 8.42 -17.89
CA LYS A 62 6.54 6.97 -17.92
C LYS A 62 5.54 6.37 -16.94
N ILE A 63 4.49 5.76 -17.47
CA ILE A 63 3.53 4.98 -16.67
C ILE A 63 4.08 3.58 -16.51
N LEU A 64 4.33 3.18 -15.26
CA LEU A 64 4.86 1.85 -14.92
C LEU A 64 3.84 0.75 -15.22
N THR A 65 4.34 -0.46 -15.49
CA THR A 65 3.53 -1.70 -15.68
C THR A 65 2.52 -1.95 -14.56
N MET A 66 2.77 -1.44 -13.37
CA MET A 66 1.88 -1.56 -12.20
C MET A 66 0.46 -1.01 -12.45
N ILE A 67 0.28 -0.01 -13.34
CA ILE A 67 -1.06 0.50 -13.66
C ILE A 67 -1.92 -0.58 -14.32
N TRP A 68 -1.32 -1.41 -15.18
CA TRP A 68 -2.00 -2.53 -15.83
C TRP A 68 -2.44 -3.58 -14.81
N VAL A 69 -1.58 -3.86 -13.82
CA VAL A 69 -1.91 -4.78 -12.72
C VAL A 69 -3.14 -4.30 -11.97
N ILE A 70 -3.21 -3.00 -11.65
CA ILE A 70 -4.35 -2.40 -10.93
C ILE A 70 -5.61 -2.45 -11.80
N ILE A 71 -5.54 -2.01 -13.05
CA ILE A 71 -6.69 -2.03 -13.97
C ILE A 71 -7.23 -3.46 -14.13
N MET A 72 -6.36 -4.43 -14.40
CA MET A 72 -6.77 -5.83 -14.52
C MET A 72 -7.32 -6.40 -13.23
N GLY A 73 -6.74 -6.05 -12.08
CA GLY A 73 -7.24 -6.45 -10.77
C GLY A 73 -8.65 -5.92 -10.50
N ILE A 74 -8.91 -4.65 -10.82
CA ILE A 74 -10.24 -4.04 -10.71
C ILE A 74 -11.23 -4.72 -11.67
N LEU A 75 -10.83 -4.92 -12.92
CA LEU A 75 -11.68 -5.58 -13.92
C LEU A 75 -12.04 -7.03 -13.52
N LEU A 76 -11.07 -7.80 -13.04
CA LEU A 76 -11.26 -9.18 -12.59
C LEU A 76 -12.04 -9.29 -11.27
N SER A 77 -12.34 -8.16 -10.61
CA SER A 77 -13.09 -8.20 -9.35
C SER A 77 -14.46 -8.84 -9.54
N PRO A 78 -14.98 -9.56 -8.52
CA PRO A 78 -16.31 -10.16 -8.54
C PRO A 78 -17.45 -9.15 -8.73
N THR A 79 -17.17 -7.87 -8.45
CA THR A 79 -18.13 -6.77 -8.56
C THR A 79 -18.30 -6.24 -9.98
N LEU A 80 -17.28 -6.42 -10.83
CA LEU A 80 -17.30 -6.00 -12.24
C LEU A 80 -17.47 -7.20 -13.17
N LEU A 81 -16.40 -7.74 -13.72
CA LEU A 81 -16.46 -8.87 -14.67
C LEU A 81 -17.02 -10.15 -14.06
N GLY A 82 -16.89 -10.35 -12.74
CA GLY A 82 -17.53 -11.46 -12.05
C GLY A 82 -19.06 -11.44 -12.10
N LYS A 83 -19.71 -10.30 -12.42
CA LYS A 83 -21.16 -10.25 -12.68
C LYS A 83 -21.52 -10.74 -14.09
N VAL A 84 -20.63 -10.54 -15.05
CA VAL A 84 -20.85 -10.82 -16.48
C VAL A 84 -20.37 -12.23 -16.82
N ILE A 85 -19.28 -12.69 -16.21
CA ILE A 85 -18.64 -13.98 -16.51
C ILE A 85 -18.73 -14.90 -15.29
N PRO A 86 -19.73 -15.83 -15.24
CA PRO A 86 -19.94 -16.72 -14.09
C PRO A 86 -18.73 -17.58 -13.69
N PRO A 87 -17.88 -18.11 -14.61
CA PRO A 87 -16.69 -18.86 -14.24
C PRO A 87 -15.68 -18.04 -13.44
N LEU A 88 -15.54 -16.74 -13.74
CA LEU A 88 -14.62 -15.84 -13.06
C LEU A 88 -15.01 -15.60 -11.59
N LYS A 89 -16.31 -15.49 -11.33
CA LYS A 89 -16.85 -15.37 -9.97
C LYS A 89 -16.59 -16.62 -9.12
N LYS A 90 -16.43 -17.79 -9.77
CA LYS A 90 -16.09 -19.04 -9.08
C LYS A 90 -14.58 -19.10 -8.77
N PHE A 91 -13.75 -18.51 -9.62
CA PHE A 91 -12.29 -18.47 -9.46
C PHE A 91 -11.85 -17.39 -8.47
N ILE A 92 -12.40 -16.16 -8.55
CA ILE A 92 -12.15 -15.05 -7.63
C ILE A 92 -13.45 -14.76 -6.87
N SER A 93 -13.66 -15.47 -5.77
CA SER A 93 -14.82 -15.31 -4.88
C SER A 93 -14.51 -14.36 -3.72
N LYS A 94 -15.53 -14.08 -2.91
CA LYS A 94 -15.34 -13.30 -1.66
C LYS A 94 -14.34 -13.93 -0.69
N ALA A 95 -14.07 -15.24 -0.80
CA ALA A 95 -13.11 -15.92 0.05
C ALA A 95 -11.68 -15.56 -0.33
N GLU A 96 -11.38 -15.42 -1.61
CA GLU A 96 -10.08 -14.99 -2.13
C GLU A 96 -9.81 -13.52 -1.76
N ILE A 97 -10.80 -12.65 -1.87
CA ILE A 97 -10.67 -11.24 -1.46
C ILE A 97 -10.32 -11.12 0.03
N LYS A 98 -10.94 -11.93 0.90
CA LYS A 98 -10.61 -11.93 2.34
C LYS A 98 -9.18 -12.40 2.65
N ARG A 99 -8.50 -13.05 1.71
CA ARG A 99 -7.11 -13.50 1.84
C ARG A 99 -6.10 -12.53 1.23
N ALA A 100 -6.54 -11.59 0.42
CA ALA A 100 -5.67 -10.61 -0.22
C ALA A 100 -4.79 -9.83 0.78
N PRO A 101 -5.27 -9.36 1.95
CA PRO A 101 -4.43 -8.69 2.95
C PRO A 101 -3.29 -9.56 3.48
N PHE A 102 -3.54 -10.85 3.72
CA PHE A 102 -2.52 -11.79 4.15
C PHE A 102 -1.44 -11.99 3.07
N LEU A 103 -1.83 -12.10 1.80
CA LEU A 103 -0.87 -12.19 0.69
C LEU A 103 -0.09 -10.89 0.53
N LEU A 104 -0.75 -9.74 0.69
CA LEU A 104 -0.07 -8.45 0.69
C LEU A 104 1.03 -8.39 1.76
N SER A 105 0.74 -8.81 3.00
CA SER A 105 1.74 -8.85 4.07
C SER A 105 2.93 -9.74 3.70
N LEU A 106 2.71 -10.88 3.05
CA LEU A 106 3.80 -11.77 2.60
C LEU A 106 4.69 -11.11 1.53
N THR A 107 4.14 -10.26 0.66
CA THR A 107 4.92 -9.58 -0.38
C THR A 107 5.78 -8.44 0.16
N LEU A 108 5.52 -7.96 1.38
CA LEU A 108 6.36 -6.94 2.02
C LEU A 108 7.74 -7.48 2.42
N TYR A 109 7.88 -8.78 2.70
CA TYR A 109 9.19 -9.35 3.01
C TYR A 109 10.19 -9.29 1.85
N PRO A 110 9.87 -9.76 0.63
CA PRO A 110 10.74 -9.59 -0.53
C PRO A 110 11.05 -8.12 -0.84
N LEU A 111 10.07 -7.23 -0.66
CA LEU A 111 10.26 -5.79 -0.86
C LEU A 111 11.29 -5.23 0.13
N GLY A 112 11.20 -5.60 1.41
CA GLY A 112 12.18 -5.21 2.43
C GLY A 112 13.59 -5.71 2.12
N ILE A 113 13.72 -6.96 1.65
CA ILE A 113 15.01 -7.53 1.21
C ILE A 113 15.57 -6.74 0.02
N MET A 114 14.73 -6.41 -0.97
CA MET A 114 15.14 -5.61 -2.13
C MET A 114 15.65 -4.22 -1.71
N PHE A 115 14.97 -3.55 -0.79
CA PHE A 115 15.44 -2.26 -0.25
C PHE A 115 16.77 -2.42 0.48
N GLY A 116 16.94 -3.45 1.31
CA GLY A 116 18.20 -3.73 2.00
C GLY A 116 19.37 -3.96 1.05
N ILE A 117 19.16 -4.75 -0.01
CA ILE A 117 20.18 -5.01 -1.04
C ILE A 117 20.58 -3.72 -1.77
N ASN A 118 19.61 -2.86 -2.09
CA ASN A 118 19.88 -1.60 -2.80
C ASN A 118 20.52 -0.54 -1.91
N ALA A 119 20.14 -0.45 -0.65
CA ALA A 119 20.67 0.56 0.29
C ALA A 119 21.99 0.16 0.95
N GLY A 120 22.22 -1.15 1.18
CA GLY A 120 23.40 -1.65 1.88
C GLY A 120 24.72 -1.15 1.31
N PRO A 121 24.99 -1.30 0.00
CA PRO A 121 26.24 -0.80 -0.60
C PRO A 121 26.41 0.71 -0.54
N LYS A 122 25.34 1.45 -0.26
CA LYS A 122 25.27 2.93 -0.30
C LYS A 122 25.20 3.56 1.09
N VAL A 123 25.45 2.80 2.15
CA VAL A 123 25.42 3.28 3.55
C VAL A 123 26.30 4.52 3.76
N GLY A 124 27.44 4.62 3.08
CA GLY A 124 28.29 5.80 3.14
C GLY A 124 27.59 7.09 2.67
N ILE A 125 26.77 7.00 1.62
CA ILE A 125 25.97 8.12 1.11
C ILE A 125 24.87 8.49 2.11
N VAL A 126 24.26 7.48 2.74
CA VAL A 126 23.25 7.65 3.79
C VAL A 126 23.80 8.42 4.98
N LEU A 127 25.01 8.04 5.44
CA LEU A 127 25.68 8.72 6.56
C LEU A 127 26.03 10.18 6.24
N GLN A 128 26.37 10.48 4.99
CA GLN A 128 26.60 11.86 4.53
C GLN A 128 25.30 12.70 4.49
N ALA A 129 24.17 12.09 4.13
CA ALA A 129 22.87 12.77 4.16
C ALA A 129 22.37 13.06 5.58
N GLY A 130 22.77 12.24 6.55
CA GLY A 130 22.60 12.43 8.01
C GLY A 130 21.28 13.09 8.46
N PRO A 131 21.33 14.35 8.95
CA PRO A 131 20.15 15.03 9.48
C PRO A 131 19.00 15.22 8.47
N ALA A 132 19.29 15.32 7.17
CA ALA A 132 18.28 15.51 6.14
C ALA A 132 17.29 14.31 6.07
N LEU A 133 17.79 13.10 6.31
CA LEU A 133 16.94 11.90 6.38
C LEU A 133 16.05 11.87 7.64
N LEU A 134 16.49 12.46 8.74
CA LEU A 134 15.65 12.59 9.94
C LEU A 134 14.52 13.61 9.72
N PHE A 135 14.79 14.71 9.02
CA PHE A 135 13.75 15.68 8.65
C PHE A 135 12.69 15.09 7.71
N GLN A 136 13.00 14.05 6.98
CA GLN A 136 12.05 13.33 6.15
C GLN A 136 10.84 12.83 6.94
N GLU A 137 11.05 12.28 8.14
CA GLU A 137 9.95 11.78 8.98
C GLU A 137 9.03 12.92 9.46
N ALA A 138 9.58 14.09 9.72
CA ALA A 138 8.76 15.28 10.00
C ALA A 138 7.90 15.66 8.78
N GLY A 139 8.45 15.58 7.57
CA GLY A 139 7.70 15.79 6.33
C GLY A 139 6.57 14.78 6.12
N ASN A 140 6.81 13.51 6.42
CA ASN A 140 5.81 12.45 6.41
C ASN A 140 4.63 12.80 7.34
N MET A 141 4.90 13.17 8.60
CA MET A 141 3.88 13.57 9.57
C MET A 141 3.07 14.80 9.14
N MET A 142 3.71 15.76 8.49
CA MET A 142 3.04 16.98 8.00
C MET A 142 1.93 16.66 7.02
N THR A 143 2.07 15.60 6.20
CA THR A 143 1.04 15.15 5.27
C THR A 143 -0.27 14.83 6.00
N MET A 144 -0.20 14.08 7.10
CA MET A 144 -1.37 13.75 7.92
C MET A 144 -1.98 15.03 8.56
N LEU A 145 -1.14 15.90 9.11
CA LEU A 145 -1.59 17.12 9.79
C LEU A 145 -2.36 18.06 8.87
N ILE A 146 -2.06 18.06 7.58
CA ILE A 146 -2.79 18.84 6.57
C ILE A 146 -3.98 18.06 6.01
N ALA A 147 -3.80 16.79 5.65
CA ALA A 147 -4.81 16.01 4.97
C ALA A 147 -6.00 15.63 5.86
N LEU A 148 -5.77 15.38 7.16
CA LEU A 148 -6.84 15.00 8.08
C LEU A 148 -7.88 16.11 8.29
N PRO A 149 -7.50 17.37 8.62
CA PRO A 149 -8.47 18.46 8.67
C PRO A 149 -9.24 18.65 7.37
N LEU A 150 -8.55 18.59 6.22
CA LEU A 150 -9.19 18.71 4.91
C LEU A 150 -10.19 17.56 4.66
N GLY A 151 -9.83 16.33 4.99
CA GLY A 151 -10.71 15.17 4.87
C GLY A 151 -11.96 15.30 5.74
N LEU A 152 -11.83 15.83 6.96
CA LEU A 152 -12.95 16.09 7.85
C LEU A 152 -13.85 17.21 7.32
N LEU A 153 -13.28 18.28 6.78
CA LEU A 153 -14.04 19.37 6.15
C LEU A 153 -14.83 18.88 4.93
N LEU A 154 -14.29 17.90 4.19
CA LEU A 154 -14.97 17.26 3.06
C LEU A 154 -16.03 16.24 3.49
N GLY A 155 -16.25 16.05 4.80
CA GLY A 155 -17.30 15.16 5.31
C GLY A 155 -16.96 13.68 5.30
N LEU A 156 -15.68 13.28 5.17
CA LEU A 156 -15.26 11.88 5.13
C LEU A 156 -15.43 11.15 6.49
N GLY A 157 -15.63 11.88 7.59
CA GLY A 157 -15.81 11.30 8.93
C GLY A 157 -14.65 10.38 9.33
N ARG A 158 -14.97 9.23 9.91
CA ARG A 158 -13.95 8.23 10.32
C ARG A 158 -13.07 7.70 9.16
N SER A 159 -13.59 7.72 7.93
CA SER A 159 -12.77 7.35 6.75
C SER A 159 -11.59 8.31 6.53
N ALA A 160 -11.68 9.56 6.99
CA ALA A 160 -10.56 10.50 6.94
C ALA A 160 -9.39 10.03 7.80
N VAL A 161 -9.64 9.44 8.98
CA VAL A 161 -8.59 8.90 9.85
C VAL A 161 -7.80 7.82 9.10
N GLY A 162 -8.49 6.83 8.55
CA GLY A 162 -7.84 5.75 7.78
C GLY A 162 -7.17 6.23 6.49
N GLY A 163 -7.76 7.23 5.82
CA GLY A 163 -7.23 7.75 4.57
C GLY A 163 -6.01 8.66 4.69
N THR A 164 -5.74 9.22 5.88
CA THR A 164 -4.74 10.29 6.03
C THR A 164 -3.60 9.97 6.99
N PHE A 165 -3.75 8.99 7.91
CA PHE A 165 -2.70 8.65 8.87
C PHE A 165 -1.48 7.95 8.24
N SER A 166 -1.65 7.42 7.04
CA SER A 166 -0.65 6.62 6.35
C SER A 166 0.56 7.45 5.93
N LEU A 167 1.72 7.07 6.42
CA LEU A 167 3.05 7.58 6.05
C LEU A 167 3.69 6.64 5.01
N CYS A 168 3.56 5.33 5.24
CA CYS A 168 3.93 4.28 4.31
C CYS A 168 2.69 3.46 3.95
N ARG A 169 2.19 3.59 2.74
CA ARG A 169 0.90 3.03 2.33
C ARG A 169 0.77 1.54 2.46
N ASP A 170 1.86 0.82 2.19
CA ASP A 170 1.83 -0.64 2.17
C ASP A 170 1.65 -1.18 3.59
N THR A 171 2.29 -0.55 4.59
CA THR A 171 2.18 -0.92 6.00
C THR A 171 0.88 -0.45 6.64
N ALA A 172 0.38 0.70 6.23
CA ALA A 172 -0.87 1.26 6.74
C ALA A 172 -2.08 0.33 6.52
N LEU A 173 -2.14 -0.39 5.39
CA LEU A 173 -3.17 -1.40 5.15
C LEU A 173 -3.11 -2.55 6.16
N GLY A 174 -1.91 -2.97 6.53
CA GLY A 174 -1.71 -3.99 7.57
C GLY A 174 -2.20 -3.49 8.93
N ILE A 175 -1.75 -2.32 9.36
CA ILE A 175 -2.09 -1.71 10.66
C ILE A 175 -3.61 -1.51 10.79
N ILE A 176 -4.25 -0.91 9.80
CA ILE A 176 -5.72 -0.70 9.83
C ILE A 176 -6.47 -2.02 9.72
N GLY A 177 -5.95 -2.96 8.93
CA GLY A 177 -6.55 -4.29 8.81
C GLY A 177 -6.58 -5.05 10.12
N ASP A 178 -5.52 -4.93 10.92
CA ASP A 178 -5.40 -5.58 12.23
C ASP A 178 -6.19 -4.84 13.32
N GLU A 179 -6.17 -3.50 13.34
CA GLU A 179 -6.79 -2.69 14.40
C GLU A 179 -8.30 -2.53 14.21
N TYR A 180 -8.76 -2.21 13.00
CA TYR A 180 -10.18 -1.88 12.72
C TYR A 180 -10.86 -2.86 11.77
N GLY A 181 -10.08 -3.63 11.00
CA GLY A 181 -10.57 -4.41 9.87
C GLY A 181 -10.74 -3.57 8.59
N LEU A 182 -10.48 -4.20 7.45
CA LEU A 182 -10.54 -3.50 6.14
C LEU A 182 -11.97 -3.15 5.69
N GLU A 183 -12.99 -3.77 6.29
CA GLU A 183 -14.41 -3.48 6.03
C GLU A 183 -14.94 -2.32 6.90
N SER A 184 -14.14 -1.80 7.85
CA SER A 184 -14.47 -0.64 8.68
C SER A 184 -14.44 0.67 7.86
N ARG A 185 -14.94 1.77 8.44
CA ARG A 185 -14.85 3.08 7.80
C ARG A 185 -13.41 3.52 7.63
N GLU A 186 -12.55 3.28 8.61
CA GLU A 186 -11.11 3.51 8.55
C GLU A 186 -10.47 2.65 7.46
N GLY A 187 -10.80 1.35 7.42
CA GLY A 187 -10.32 0.42 6.40
C GLY A 187 -10.69 0.86 4.99
N MET A 188 -11.92 1.27 4.77
CA MET A 188 -12.37 1.80 3.47
C MET A 188 -11.64 3.10 3.10
N GLY A 189 -11.38 3.99 4.06
CA GLY A 189 -10.57 5.19 3.85
C GLY A 189 -9.15 4.86 3.40
N THR A 190 -8.49 3.93 4.09
CA THR A 190 -7.14 3.47 3.75
C THR A 190 -7.10 2.79 2.37
N LEU A 191 -8.04 1.89 2.08
CA LEU A 191 -8.15 1.23 0.77
C LEU A 191 -8.41 2.23 -0.35
N GLY A 192 -9.30 3.20 -0.14
CA GLY A 192 -9.60 4.24 -1.11
C GLY A 192 -8.37 5.06 -1.49
N THR A 193 -7.63 5.54 -0.48
CA THR A 193 -6.36 6.27 -0.69
C THR A 193 -5.27 5.37 -1.27
N TYR A 194 -5.18 4.11 -0.89
CA TYR A 194 -4.23 3.18 -1.46
C TYR A 194 -4.45 3.00 -2.96
N ILE A 195 -5.68 2.69 -3.38
CA ILE A 195 -6.02 2.44 -4.79
C ILE A 195 -5.87 3.73 -5.60
N SER A 196 -6.52 4.81 -5.19
CA SER A 196 -6.48 6.08 -5.92
C SER A 196 -5.07 6.63 -6.02
N GLY A 197 -4.31 6.57 -4.94
CA GLY A 197 -2.94 7.03 -4.93
C GLY A 197 -1.98 6.14 -5.70
N SER A 198 -2.20 4.83 -5.79
CA SER A 198 -1.37 3.97 -6.64
C SER A 198 -1.57 4.29 -8.13
N VAL A 199 -2.78 4.67 -8.54
CA VAL A 199 -3.08 5.05 -9.92
C VAL A 199 -2.66 6.49 -10.19
N PHE A 200 -3.26 7.45 -9.49
CA PHE A 200 -3.04 8.87 -9.75
C PHE A 200 -1.72 9.39 -9.18
N GLY A 201 -1.26 8.84 -8.05
CA GLY A 201 -0.02 9.25 -7.42
C GLY A 201 1.20 8.95 -8.26
N THR A 202 1.26 7.78 -8.91
CA THR A 202 2.38 7.45 -9.81
C THR A 202 2.47 8.42 -10.98
N LEU A 203 1.34 8.77 -11.60
CA LEU A 203 1.27 9.77 -12.65
C LEU A 203 1.67 11.16 -12.14
N PHE A 204 1.09 11.58 -11.03
CA PHE A 204 1.32 12.88 -10.42
C PHE A 204 2.80 13.08 -10.06
N TYR A 205 3.42 12.11 -9.40
CA TYR A 205 4.82 12.21 -9.01
C TYR A 205 5.80 12.06 -10.17
N SER A 206 5.45 11.32 -11.24
CA SER A 206 6.23 11.29 -12.47
C SER A 206 6.31 12.68 -13.14
N PHE A 207 5.25 13.48 -12.97
CA PHE A 207 5.20 14.85 -13.47
C PHE A 207 5.82 15.84 -12.47
N LEU A 208 5.51 15.71 -11.18
CA LEU A 208 5.93 16.65 -10.15
C LEU A 208 7.45 16.67 -9.93
N ALA A 209 8.13 15.54 -10.03
CA ALA A 209 9.56 15.46 -9.80
C ALA A 209 10.39 16.30 -10.83
N PRO A 210 10.17 16.19 -12.14
CA PRO A 210 10.79 17.11 -13.11
C PRO A 210 10.40 18.57 -12.93
N VAL A 211 9.15 18.85 -12.56
CA VAL A 211 8.71 20.24 -12.26
C VAL A 211 9.47 20.80 -11.06
N GLY A 212 9.65 20.00 -10.00
CA GLY A 212 10.46 20.39 -8.85
C GLY A 212 11.89 20.78 -9.24
N LEU A 213 12.49 20.01 -10.15
CA LEU A 213 13.82 20.33 -10.69
C LEU A 213 13.81 21.65 -11.46
N ALA A 214 12.78 21.89 -12.28
CA ALA A 214 12.64 23.12 -13.07
C ALA A 214 12.43 24.37 -12.19
N ILE A 215 11.82 24.23 -11.02
CA ILE A 215 11.64 25.30 -10.02
C ILE A 215 12.95 25.61 -9.28
N GLY A 216 13.97 24.72 -9.39
CA GLY A 216 15.28 24.94 -8.79
C GLY A 216 15.58 24.13 -7.53
N PHE A 217 14.76 23.13 -7.19
CA PHE A 217 15.08 22.20 -6.12
C PHE A 217 16.29 21.34 -6.48
N HIS A 218 17.12 21.07 -5.49
CA HIS A 218 18.31 20.23 -5.69
C HIS A 218 17.91 18.77 -6.01
N PRO A 219 18.55 18.10 -7.00
CA PRO A 219 18.21 16.72 -7.37
C PRO A 219 18.22 15.73 -6.21
N TYR A 220 19.13 15.87 -5.25
CA TYR A 220 19.19 14.99 -4.09
C TYR A 220 18.02 15.17 -3.11
N ALA A 221 17.57 16.42 -2.93
CA ALA A 221 16.40 16.71 -2.10
C ALA A 221 15.13 16.09 -2.71
N LEU A 222 14.97 16.21 -4.03
CA LEU A 222 13.87 15.59 -4.76
C LEU A 222 13.95 14.07 -4.73
N ALA A 223 15.16 13.50 -4.82
CA ALA A 223 15.38 12.08 -4.71
C ALA A 223 14.98 11.53 -3.32
N MET A 224 15.36 12.23 -2.24
CA MET A 224 14.94 11.88 -0.88
C MET A 224 13.42 12.01 -0.72
N ALA A 225 12.82 13.09 -1.21
CA ALA A 225 11.37 13.27 -1.20
C ALA A 225 10.63 12.17 -1.99
N SER A 226 11.22 11.68 -3.09
CA SER A 226 10.65 10.58 -3.87
C SER A 226 10.53 9.28 -3.09
N GLY A 227 11.44 9.02 -2.14
CA GLY A 227 11.44 7.82 -1.31
C GLY A 227 10.36 7.81 -0.21
N MET A 228 9.73 8.95 0.04
CA MET A 228 8.68 9.06 1.06
C MET A 228 7.36 8.45 0.57
N GLY A 229 6.86 7.47 1.28
CA GLY A 229 5.54 6.87 1.01
C GLY A 229 5.58 5.53 0.30
N SER A 230 4.98 5.41 -0.87
CA SER A 230 4.80 4.14 -1.58
C SER A 230 5.95 3.83 -2.54
N ALA A 231 6.40 2.58 -2.60
CA ALA A 231 7.44 2.12 -3.51
C ALA A 231 7.10 2.36 -4.99
N SER A 232 5.82 2.26 -5.38
CA SER A 232 5.39 2.51 -6.77
C SER A 232 5.54 3.98 -7.16
N MET A 233 5.18 4.91 -6.27
CA MET A 233 5.36 6.35 -6.51
C MET A 233 6.84 6.74 -6.47
N MET A 234 7.61 6.16 -5.53
CA MET A 234 9.06 6.34 -5.48
C MET A 234 9.71 5.97 -6.82
N ASN A 235 9.42 4.78 -7.34
CA ASN A 235 10.00 4.33 -8.61
C ASN A 235 9.60 5.25 -9.78
N ALA A 236 8.35 5.70 -9.83
CA ALA A 236 7.87 6.60 -10.85
C ALA A 236 8.56 7.98 -10.80
N ALA A 237 8.61 8.58 -9.61
CA ALA A 237 9.26 9.86 -9.39
C ALA A 237 10.77 9.80 -9.63
N THR A 238 11.44 8.76 -9.12
CA THR A 238 12.89 8.54 -9.30
C THR A 238 13.26 8.37 -10.77
N ALA A 239 12.50 7.57 -11.51
CA ALA A 239 12.75 7.38 -12.95
C ALA A 239 12.56 8.70 -13.71
N ALA A 240 11.50 9.45 -13.43
CA ALA A 240 11.27 10.74 -14.06
C ALA A 240 12.37 11.76 -13.72
N LEU A 241 12.77 11.82 -12.46
CA LEU A 241 13.84 12.70 -11.98
C LEU A 241 15.19 12.36 -12.61
N THR A 242 15.54 11.05 -12.68
CA THR A 242 16.80 10.59 -13.30
C THR A 242 16.86 10.94 -14.79
N ASN A 243 15.72 10.88 -15.49
CA ASN A 243 15.64 11.27 -16.89
C ASN A 243 15.72 12.79 -17.12
N ALA A 244 15.22 13.59 -16.16
CA ALA A 244 15.19 15.05 -16.27
C ALA A 244 16.48 15.72 -15.75
N ALA A 245 17.16 15.10 -14.80
CA ALA A 245 18.40 15.63 -14.23
C ALA A 245 19.62 15.36 -15.13
N ALA A 246 20.69 16.14 -14.91
CA ALA A 246 21.95 15.88 -15.59
C ALA A 246 22.51 14.47 -15.25
N PRO A 247 23.12 13.77 -16.22
CA PRO A 247 23.55 12.37 -16.05
C PRO A 247 24.47 12.13 -14.84
N MET A 248 25.22 13.13 -14.44
CA MET A 248 26.12 13.06 -13.27
C MET A 248 25.39 12.83 -11.94
N TYR A 249 24.09 13.14 -11.86
CA TYR A 249 23.28 12.96 -10.63
C TYR A 249 22.56 11.60 -10.60
N ALA A 250 22.56 10.83 -11.69
CA ALA A 250 21.71 9.63 -11.83
C ALA A 250 21.95 8.59 -10.73
N GLU A 251 23.21 8.30 -10.43
CA GLU A 251 23.56 7.30 -9.41
C GLU A 251 23.14 7.75 -8.00
N GLN A 252 23.40 9.01 -7.68
CA GLN A 252 23.04 9.58 -6.38
C GLN A 252 21.52 9.70 -6.21
N ILE A 253 20.77 10.07 -7.25
CA ILE A 253 19.32 10.09 -7.24
C ILE A 253 18.77 8.72 -6.86
N LEU A 254 19.24 7.65 -7.51
CA LEU A 254 18.85 6.27 -7.20
C LEU A 254 19.21 5.89 -5.76
N ALA A 255 20.40 6.29 -5.30
CA ALA A 255 20.87 6.01 -3.94
C ALA A 255 19.99 6.69 -2.88
N TYR A 256 19.76 8.00 -3.02
CA TYR A 256 18.98 8.76 -2.05
C TYR A 256 17.51 8.33 -2.03
N SER A 257 16.90 8.06 -3.20
CA SER A 257 15.53 7.54 -3.25
C SER A 257 15.40 6.17 -2.57
N ALA A 258 16.29 5.23 -2.88
CA ALA A 258 16.26 3.89 -2.29
C ALA A 258 16.47 3.94 -0.76
N THR A 259 17.40 4.79 -0.30
CA THR A 259 17.65 4.96 1.13
C THR A 259 16.48 5.59 1.86
N SER A 260 15.91 6.64 1.28
CA SER A 260 14.71 7.30 1.82
C SER A 260 13.55 6.32 1.88
N GLY A 261 13.34 5.50 0.83
CA GLY A 261 12.31 4.47 0.81
C GLY A 261 12.52 3.39 1.87
N LEU A 262 13.76 2.95 2.07
CA LEU A 262 14.10 2.01 3.14
C LEU A 262 13.82 2.60 4.52
N LEU A 263 14.25 3.84 4.76
CA LEU A 263 14.01 4.52 6.03
C LEU A 263 12.51 4.63 6.31
N THR A 264 11.73 5.15 5.36
CA THR A 264 10.27 5.24 5.49
C THR A 264 9.62 3.88 5.71
N ALA A 265 10.08 2.80 5.05
CA ALA A 265 9.53 1.47 5.25
C ALA A 265 9.79 0.92 6.66
N VAL A 266 10.94 1.23 7.26
CA VAL A 266 11.31 0.76 8.60
C VAL A 266 10.72 1.66 9.69
N THR A 267 10.94 2.97 9.62
CA THR A 267 10.49 3.91 10.65
C THR A 267 9.00 4.20 10.55
N GLY A 268 8.46 4.21 9.33
CA GLY A 268 7.07 4.53 9.03
C GLY A 268 6.08 3.66 9.81
N VAL A 269 6.32 2.34 9.90
CA VAL A 269 5.47 1.42 10.68
C VAL A 269 5.32 1.88 12.14
N TYR A 270 6.45 2.22 12.77
CA TYR A 270 6.45 2.65 14.17
C TYR A 270 5.81 4.02 14.33
N VAL A 271 6.12 4.94 13.43
CA VAL A 271 5.52 6.30 13.45
C VAL A 271 4.02 6.23 13.17
N GLU A 272 3.58 5.39 12.23
CA GLU A 272 2.16 5.15 11.95
C GLU A 272 1.41 4.60 13.17
N MET A 273 1.96 3.56 13.79
CA MET A 273 1.30 2.84 14.90
C MET A 273 1.30 3.66 16.20
N PHE A 274 2.43 4.26 16.55
CA PHE A 274 2.59 4.88 17.87
C PHE A 274 2.34 6.39 17.88
N LEU A 275 2.39 7.05 16.73
CA LEU A 275 2.25 8.50 16.67
C LEU A 275 1.11 8.94 15.74
N ALA A 276 1.13 8.56 14.47
CA ALA A 276 0.19 9.06 13.48
C ALA A 276 -1.25 8.61 13.76
N LEU A 277 -1.49 7.31 13.95
CA LEU A 277 -2.82 6.77 14.20
C LEU A 277 -3.43 7.25 15.54
N PRO A 278 -2.69 7.24 16.67
CA PRO A 278 -3.19 7.84 17.92
C PRO A 278 -3.49 9.35 17.79
N LEU A 279 -2.62 10.10 17.11
CA LEU A 279 -2.82 11.54 16.90
C LEU A 279 -4.02 11.82 15.99
N ALA A 280 -4.19 11.06 14.92
CA ALA A 280 -5.34 11.16 14.03
C ALA A 280 -6.66 10.87 14.75
N ASN A 281 -6.68 9.82 15.60
CA ASN A 281 -7.85 9.51 16.44
C ASN A 281 -8.14 10.60 17.47
N TRP A 282 -7.10 11.10 18.14
CA TRP A 282 -7.24 12.19 19.11
C TRP A 282 -7.82 13.44 18.45
N TYR A 283 -7.28 13.84 17.28
CA TYR A 283 -7.78 15.01 16.56
C TYR A 283 -9.22 14.83 16.09
N TYR A 284 -9.55 13.66 15.52
CA TYR A 284 -10.91 13.32 15.11
C TYR A 284 -11.91 13.45 16.27
N ASN A 285 -11.59 12.84 17.41
CA ASN A 285 -12.45 12.86 18.60
C ASN A 285 -12.60 14.27 19.18
N ARG A 286 -11.59 15.13 18.99
CA ARG A 286 -11.65 16.52 19.46
C ARG A 286 -12.56 17.39 18.59
N VAL A 287 -12.53 17.16 17.26
CA VAL A 287 -13.31 17.93 16.29
C VAL A 287 -14.76 17.44 16.18
N ASN A 288 -14.99 16.14 16.41
CA ASN A 288 -16.31 15.51 16.31
C ASN A 288 -16.74 14.87 17.65
N PRO A 289 -16.90 15.63 18.74
CA PRO A 289 -17.34 15.08 20.01
C PRO A 289 -18.81 14.65 19.90
N GLY A 290 -19.07 13.36 19.74
CA GLY A 290 -20.42 12.80 19.85
C GLY A 290 -21.02 12.14 18.61
N ILE A 291 -20.29 11.95 17.53
CA ILE A 291 -20.83 11.33 16.31
C ILE A 291 -20.71 9.80 16.30
N GLU A 292 -19.88 9.19 17.14
CA GLU A 292 -19.88 7.72 17.33
C GLU A 292 -19.37 7.36 18.73
N LYS A 293 -20.28 6.84 19.56
CA LYS A 293 -19.94 5.85 20.58
C LYS A 293 -20.45 4.50 20.11
#